data_c7e7d3b590f065b9d20a0f98270c1220
#
_entry.id   c7e7d3b590f065b9d20a0f98270c1220
#
_cell.length_a   1.000
_cell.length_b   1.000
_cell.length_c   1.000
_cell.angle_alpha   90.00
_cell.angle_beta   90.00
_cell.angle_gamma   90.00
#
_symmetry.space_group_name_H-M   'P 1'
#
loop_
_entity.id
_entity.type
_entity.pdbx_description
1 polymer ?
#
loop_
_entity_poly.entity_id
_entity_poly.type
_entity_poly.pdbx_seq_one_letter_code
_entity_poly.pdbx_strand_id
1 'polypeptide(L)'
;MKMSRARCIVAICVCVMAGCAVEGQRVAITIPTADSPSEGTKVAENGKGLRVVVSPFDDARSDQKHVGNRAHFWGSTSYFDVPKGTVGEAVAKSFVQELKRRGWQASLAGEGGSARPDATISGTIQELSVNAVSKFGHTEIAAKNNMMVRVTNHSDDSTVQERVLGSGSDDVFWFDSEDAQQLVNDVIEKNIAKFVADTKVEDRAIRLR
;
A
#
# COMPACT_ATOMS: atom_id res chain seq x y z
N MET A 1 -77.87 2.46 40.78
CA MET A 1 -76.38 2.34 40.99
C MET A 1 -75.81 1.47 39.88
N LYS A 2 -75.10 2.10 38.90
CA LYS A 2 -74.49 1.39 37.80
C LYS A 2 -72.95 1.54 37.97
N MET A 3 -72.29 0.44 38.30
CA MET A 3 -70.84 0.40 38.38
C MET A 3 -70.26 0.22 36.97
N SER A 4 -69.53 1.25 36.54
CA SER A 4 -68.77 1.24 35.28
C SER A 4 -67.47 0.43 35.44
N ARG A 5 -67.27 -0.60 34.66
CA ARG A 5 -66.01 -1.37 34.63
C ARG A 5 -65.04 -0.70 33.63
N ALA A 6 -64.04 -0.04 34.17
CA ALA A 6 -62.91 0.44 33.40
C ALA A 6 -62.03 -0.73 32.93
N ARG A 7 -61.91 -0.93 31.62
CA ARG A 7 -60.97 -1.86 31.02
C ARG A 7 -59.64 -1.14 30.80
N CYS A 8 -58.64 -1.48 31.62
CA CYS A 8 -57.24 -1.12 31.30
C CYS A 8 -56.73 -1.94 30.14
N ILE A 9 -56.52 -1.30 29.01
CA ILE A 9 -55.81 -1.87 27.86
C ILE A 9 -54.34 -1.57 28.10
N VAL A 10 -53.58 -2.60 28.48
CA VAL A 10 -52.10 -2.54 28.52
C VAL A 10 -51.58 -2.67 27.09
N ALA A 11 -51.17 -1.58 26.50
CA ALA A 11 -50.50 -1.57 25.23
C ALA A 11 -49.04 -2.01 25.45
N ILE A 12 -48.71 -3.26 25.08
CA ILE A 12 -47.33 -3.76 25.02
C ILE A 12 -46.68 -3.15 23.79
N CYS A 13 -45.86 -2.10 23.99
CA CYS A 13 -44.94 -1.62 22.96
C CYS A 13 -43.81 -2.64 22.79
N VAL A 14 -43.90 -3.48 21.76
CA VAL A 14 -42.78 -4.29 21.29
C VAL A 14 -41.85 -3.35 20.52
N CYS A 15 -40.82 -2.84 21.18
CA CYS A 15 -39.72 -2.18 20.48
C CYS A 15 -38.95 -3.24 19.67
N VAL A 16 -39.26 -3.33 18.39
CA VAL A 16 -38.43 -4.03 17.43
C VAL A 16 -37.09 -3.23 17.31
N MET A 17 -36.08 -3.67 18.04
CA MET A 17 -34.72 -3.22 17.82
C MET A 17 -34.30 -3.73 16.45
N ALA A 18 -34.54 -2.93 15.40
CA ALA A 18 -33.87 -3.10 14.15
C ALA A 18 -32.39 -2.82 14.41
N GLY A 19 -31.63 -3.90 14.64
CA GLY A 19 -30.17 -3.86 14.67
C GLY A 19 -29.73 -3.41 13.29
N CYS A 20 -29.47 -2.10 13.13
CA CYS A 20 -28.65 -1.64 12.01
C CYS A 20 -27.30 -2.34 12.18
N ALA A 21 -27.01 -3.32 11.31
CA ALA A 21 -25.65 -3.77 11.10
C ALA A 21 -24.89 -2.51 10.68
N VAL A 22 -24.11 -1.94 11.58
CA VAL A 22 -23.19 -0.85 11.27
C VAL A 22 -22.14 -1.48 10.35
N GLU A 23 -22.32 -1.34 9.04
CA GLU A 23 -21.20 -1.57 8.11
C GLU A 23 -20.06 -0.72 8.64
N GLY A 24 -18.91 -1.36 8.91
CA GLY A 24 -17.75 -0.69 9.49
C GLY A 24 -17.39 0.54 8.65
N GLN A 25 -16.98 1.60 9.31
CA GLN A 25 -16.57 2.84 8.67
C GLN A 25 -15.49 2.53 7.62
N ARG A 26 -15.67 3.03 6.40
CA ARG A 26 -14.68 2.93 5.33
C ARG A 26 -13.80 4.16 5.35
N VAL A 27 -12.51 3.95 5.35
CA VAL A 27 -11.49 4.99 5.30
C VAL A 27 -10.72 4.82 3.99
N ALA A 28 -10.73 5.85 3.16
CA ALA A 28 -9.95 5.84 1.92
C ALA A 28 -8.47 6.05 2.28
N ILE A 29 -7.62 5.11 1.86
CA ILE A 29 -6.17 5.25 1.89
C ILE A 29 -5.70 5.48 0.46
N THR A 30 -4.97 6.57 0.26
CA THR A 30 -4.28 6.85 -0.99
C THR A 30 -2.84 6.40 -0.82
N ILE A 31 -2.36 5.47 -1.63
CA ILE A 31 -0.94 5.17 -1.68
C ILE A 31 -0.29 6.32 -2.45
N PRO A 32 0.43 7.24 -1.80
CA PRO A 32 0.92 8.43 -2.47
C PRO A 32 1.98 8.07 -3.50
N THR A 33 1.93 8.79 -4.57
CA THR A 33 3.10 9.02 -5.39
C THR A 33 3.95 10.00 -4.59
N ALA A 34 5.08 9.52 -4.06
CA ALA A 34 5.91 10.30 -3.16
C ALA A 34 6.35 11.63 -3.79
N ASP A 35 5.72 12.71 -3.39
CA ASP A 35 6.17 14.08 -3.65
C ASP A 35 7.06 14.60 -2.51
N SER A 36 7.33 13.76 -1.49
CA SER A 36 8.18 14.15 -0.37
C SER A 36 9.64 13.80 -0.64
N PRO A 37 10.55 14.78 -0.61
CA PRO A 37 11.98 14.50 -0.64
C PRO A 37 12.37 13.87 0.71
N SER A 38 12.59 12.56 0.77
CA SER A 38 13.26 11.98 1.92
C SER A 38 14.72 12.42 1.92
N GLU A 39 15.11 13.16 2.95
CA GLU A 39 16.46 13.65 3.14
C GLU A 39 17.47 12.50 3.24
N GLY A 40 18.53 12.58 2.44
CA GLY A 40 19.85 12.13 2.86
C GLY A 40 20.35 10.75 2.51
N THR A 41 19.96 10.13 1.40
CA THR A 41 20.74 8.96 0.92
C THR A 41 21.72 9.40 -0.16
N LYS A 42 23.03 9.28 0.11
CA LYS A 42 24.09 9.48 -0.89
C LYS A 42 23.76 8.63 -2.12
N VAL A 43 23.55 9.28 -3.24
CA VAL A 43 23.29 8.68 -4.54
C VAL A 43 24.47 7.74 -4.84
N ALA A 44 24.23 6.44 -4.84
CA ALA A 44 25.18 5.49 -5.38
C ALA A 44 25.27 5.74 -6.88
N GLU A 45 26.46 6.01 -7.40
CA GLU A 45 26.70 6.34 -8.82
C GLU A 45 26.39 5.18 -9.80
N ASN A 46 25.95 4.04 -9.28
CA ASN A 46 25.61 2.85 -10.04
C ASN A 46 24.28 3.06 -10.80
N GLY A 47 24.35 3.18 -12.11
CA GLY A 47 23.17 3.29 -12.98
C GLY A 47 22.92 4.68 -13.58
N LYS A 48 23.81 5.65 -13.37
CA LYS A 48 23.70 6.98 -13.97
C LYS A 48 23.52 6.89 -15.48
N GLY A 49 22.39 7.43 -15.98
CA GLY A 49 22.05 7.41 -17.40
C GLY A 49 21.42 6.12 -17.92
N LEU A 50 21.17 5.11 -17.06
CA LEU A 50 20.41 3.91 -17.44
C LEU A 50 18.94 4.28 -17.65
N ARG A 51 18.38 3.92 -18.80
CA ARG A 51 16.97 4.16 -19.15
C ARG A 51 16.13 2.98 -18.70
N VAL A 52 15.22 3.22 -17.78
CA VAL A 52 14.38 2.18 -17.21
C VAL A 52 12.90 2.56 -17.37
N VAL A 53 12.12 1.62 -17.88
CA VAL A 53 10.66 1.73 -17.91
C VAL A 53 10.10 0.85 -16.80
N VAL A 54 9.22 1.41 -15.97
CA VAL A 54 8.52 0.67 -14.93
C VAL A 54 7.07 0.48 -15.36
N SER A 55 6.65 -0.77 -15.46
CA SER A 55 5.25 -1.12 -15.72
C SER A 55 4.44 -1.12 -14.42
N PRO A 56 3.14 -0.80 -14.45
CA PRO A 56 2.25 -1.05 -13.32
C PRO A 56 2.40 -2.50 -12.84
N PHE A 57 2.43 -2.68 -11.52
CA PHE A 57 2.53 -4.01 -10.92
C PHE A 57 1.18 -4.71 -10.94
N ASP A 58 1.17 -6.02 -11.17
CA ASP A 58 -0.04 -6.83 -11.07
C ASP A 58 -0.45 -6.96 -9.60
N ASP A 59 -1.69 -6.60 -9.29
CA ASP A 59 -2.25 -6.75 -7.95
C ASP A 59 -2.85 -8.15 -7.79
N ALA A 60 -2.07 -9.08 -7.24
CA ALA A 60 -2.46 -10.46 -6.97
C ALA A 60 -2.88 -10.68 -5.50
N ARG A 61 -3.17 -9.63 -4.74
CA ARG A 61 -3.69 -9.75 -3.38
C ARG A 61 -5.05 -10.43 -3.39
N SER A 62 -5.34 -11.22 -2.36
CA SER A 62 -6.64 -11.89 -2.21
C SER A 62 -7.79 -10.89 -2.01
N ASP A 63 -7.52 -9.78 -1.34
CA ASP A 63 -8.44 -8.65 -1.17
C ASP A 63 -7.88 -7.43 -1.89
N GLN A 64 -8.43 -7.14 -3.06
CA GLN A 64 -8.04 -5.97 -3.87
C GLN A 64 -8.82 -4.70 -3.52
N LYS A 65 -9.86 -4.82 -2.71
CA LYS A 65 -10.68 -3.68 -2.28
C LYS A 65 -10.11 -3.02 -1.04
N HIS A 66 -9.65 -3.83 -0.10
CA HIS A 66 -9.11 -3.36 1.16
C HIS A 66 -7.60 -3.57 1.22
N VAL A 67 -6.90 -2.66 1.86
CA VAL A 67 -5.49 -2.83 2.25
C VAL A 67 -5.35 -3.19 3.72
N GLY A 68 -6.46 -3.37 4.43
CA GLY A 68 -6.48 -3.78 5.84
C GLY A 68 -7.68 -3.24 6.59
N ASN A 69 -7.53 -3.21 7.91
CA ASN A 69 -8.61 -2.79 8.78
C ASN A 69 -8.09 -2.19 10.09
N ARG A 70 -9.00 -1.51 10.81
CA ARG A 70 -8.82 -1.09 12.19
C ARG A 70 -9.84 -1.80 13.08
N ALA A 71 -9.36 -2.59 14.02
CA ALA A 71 -10.17 -3.12 15.11
C ALA A 71 -10.27 -2.04 16.23
N HIS A 72 -11.47 -1.57 16.49
CA HIS A 72 -11.71 -0.57 17.53
C HIS A 72 -11.81 -1.23 18.89
N PHE A 73 -11.44 -0.50 19.94
CA PHE A 73 -11.47 -0.97 21.33
C PHE A 73 -12.83 -1.54 21.76
N TRP A 74 -13.92 -1.00 21.23
CA TRP A 74 -15.29 -1.43 21.56
C TRP A 74 -15.86 -2.51 20.62
N GLY A 75 -14.99 -3.19 19.83
CA GLY A 75 -15.36 -4.35 19.03
C GLY A 75 -15.90 -4.06 17.62
N SER A 76 -16.00 -2.80 17.18
CA SER A 76 -16.30 -2.47 15.80
C SER A 76 -15.05 -2.55 14.92
N THR A 77 -15.23 -2.66 13.61
CA THR A 77 -14.12 -2.71 12.62
C THR A 77 -14.35 -1.68 11.53
N SER A 78 -13.32 -0.90 11.20
CA SER A 78 -13.26 -0.05 10.01
C SER A 78 -12.34 -0.68 8.97
N TYR A 79 -12.62 -0.52 7.69
CA TYR A 79 -11.79 -1.05 6.61
C TYR A 79 -11.06 0.09 5.91
N PHE A 80 -9.83 -0.18 5.51
CA PHE A 80 -9.01 0.74 4.71
C PHE A 80 -9.18 0.39 3.24
N ASP A 81 -9.99 1.20 2.54
CA ASP A 81 -10.29 1.03 1.13
C ASP A 81 -9.24 1.70 0.25
N VAL A 82 -8.88 1.08 -0.86
CA VAL A 82 -8.10 1.69 -1.93
C VAL A 82 -8.90 1.67 -3.22
N PRO A 83 -8.78 2.70 -4.06
CA PRO A 83 -9.40 2.67 -5.37
C PRO A 83 -8.89 1.48 -6.18
N LYS A 84 -9.79 0.76 -6.84
CA LYS A 84 -9.45 -0.42 -7.64
C LYS A 84 -8.44 -0.06 -8.74
N GLY A 85 -7.40 -0.88 -8.88
CA GLY A 85 -6.37 -0.74 -9.91
C GLY A 85 -5.30 0.31 -9.63
N THR A 86 -5.38 1.04 -8.50
CA THR A 86 -4.42 2.11 -8.19
C THR A 86 -3.15 1.62 -7.50
N VAL A 87 -3.21 0.48 -6.80
CA VAL A 87 -2.09 -0.03 -5.99
C VAL A 87 -0.87 -0.35 -6.86
N GLY A 88 -1.07 -1.08 -7.95
CA GLY A 88 0.03 -1.43 -8.87
C GLY A 88 0.67 -0.22 -9.54
N GLU A 89 -0.13 0.77 -9.91
CA GLU A 89 0.35 2.02 -10.47
C GLU A 89 1.10 2.87 -9.42
N ALA A 90 0.59 2.94 -8.18
CA ALA A 90 1.24 3.67 -7.10
C ALA A 90 2.62 3.07 -6.77
N VAL A 91 2.72 1.74 -6.67
CA VAL A 91 4.00 1.05 -6.48
C VAL A 91 4.96 1.34 -7.62
N ALA A 92 4.50 1.28 -8.88
CA ALA A 92 5.34 1.60 -10.04
C ALA A 92 5.84 3.05 -10.02
N LYS A 93 4.99 4.02 -9.63
CA LYS A 93 5.38 5.42 -9.44
C LYS A 93 6.45 5.57 -8.36
N SER A 94 6.31 4.88 -7.22
CA SER A 94 7.32 4.87 -6.15
C SER A 94 8.67 4.32 -6.65
N PHE A 95 8.66 3.25 -7.48
CA PHE A 95 9.87 2.77 -8.15
C PHE A 95 10.50 3.83 -9.04
N VAL A 96 9.72 4.47 -9.91
CA VAL A 96 10.22 5.53 -10.81
C VAL A 96 10.90 6.64 -10.01
N GLN A 97 10.31 7.07 -8.90
CA GLN A 97 10.86 8.14 -8.08
C GLN A 97 12.17 7.72 -7.40
N GLU A 98 12.23 6.52 -6.81
CA GLU A 98 13.47 6.03 -6.18
C GLU A 98 14.60 5.90 -7.21
N LEU A 99 14.31 5.36 -8.40
CA LEU A 99 15.27 5.27 -9.48
C LEU A 99 15.77 6.64 -9.94
N LYS A 100 14.86 7.62 -10.11
CA LYS A 100 15.23 9.00 -10.45
C LYS A 100 16.09 9.64 -9.36
N ARG A 101 15.78 9.41 -8.09
CA ARG A 101 16.56 9.88 -6.94
C ARG A 101 17.99 9.35 -6.97
N ARG A 102 18.19 8.15 -7.53
CA ARG A 102 19.52 7.53 -7.74
C ARG A 102 20.18 7.91 -9.08
N GLY A 103 19.60 8.85 -9.81
CA GLY A 103 20.18 9.36 -11.07
C GLY A 103 19.89 8.52 -12.31
N TRP A 104 18.94 7.56 -12.23
CA TRP A 104 18.51 6.76 -13.38
C TRP A 104 17.49 7.55 -14.22
N GLN A 105 17.42 7.26 -15.51
CA GLN A 105 16.39 7.82 -16.39
C GLN A 105 15.15 6.91 -16.35
N ALA A 106 14.36 7.01 -15.30
CA ALA A 106 13.19 6.18 -15.10
C ALA A 106 11.90 6.87 -15.55
N SER A 107 10.98 6.11 -16.14
CA SER A 107 9.62 6.56 -16.51
C SER A 107 8.61 5.43 -16.34
N LEU A 108 7.32 5.77 -16.21
CA LEU A 108 6.25 4.78 -16.27
C LEU A 108 6.07 4.28 -17.70
N ALA A 109 5.58 3.04 -17.84
CA ALA A 109 5.14 2.51 -19.12
C ALA A 109 4.02 3.40 -19.69
N GLY A 110 4.19 3.82 -20.94
CA GLY A 110 3.28 4.74 -21.62
C GLY A 110 3.63 6.23 -21.49
N GLU A 111 4.47 6.63 -20.54
CA GLU A 111 4.93 8.02 -20.38
C GLU A 111 6.30 8.27 -21.04
N GLY A 112 7.01 7.22 -21.40
CA GLY A 112 8.33 7.29 -21.99
C GLY A 112 8.29 7.69 -23.46
N GLY A 113 9.29 8.48 -23.89
CA GLY A 113 9.50 8.78 -25.31
C GLY A 113 9.85 7.51 -26.12
N SER A 114 9.94 7.64 -27.45
CA SER A 114 10.16 6.54 -28.40
C SER A 114 11.54 5.83 -28.31
N ALA A 115 12.39 6.20 -27.37
CA ALA A 115 13.70 5.57 -27.19
C ALA A 115 13.58 4.23 -26.46
N ARG A 116 14.17 3.17 -27.04
CA ARG A 116 14.22 1.82 -26.44
C ARG A 116 14.84 1.89 -25.04
N PRO A 117 14.18 1.37 -23.98
CA PRO A 117 14.77 1.31 -22.64
C PRO A 117 15.92 0.31 -22.58
N ASP A 118 16.81 0.48 -21.61
CA ASP A 118 17.88 -0.49 -21.33
C ASP A 118 17.35 -1.65 -20.49
N ALA A 119 16.37 -1.36 -19.61
CA ALA A 119 15.66 -2.36 -18.81
C ALA A 119 14.20 -2.00 -18.60
N THR A 120 13.38 -3.02 -18.40
CA THR A 120 11.99 -2.89 -17.96
C THR A 120 11.84 -3.53 -16.59
N ILE A 121 11.24 -2.81 -15.64
CA ILE A 121 10.86 -3.33 -14.33
C ILE A 121 9.35 -3.57 -14.32
N SER A 122 8.96 -4.74 -13.90
CA SER A 122 7.56 -5.14 -13.67
C SER A 122 7.49 -5.97 -12.39
N GLY A 123 6.30 -6.35 -11.96
CA GLY A 123 6.19 -7.21 -10.78
C GLY A 123 4.76 -7.57 -10.43
N THR A 124 4.65 -8.31 -9.33
CA THR A 124 3.37 -8.77 -8.78
C THR A 124 3.34 -8.48 -7.29
N ILE A 125 2.28 -7.83 -6.82
CA ILE A 125 2.03 -7.57 -5.41
C ILE A 125 1.25 -8.74 -4.85
N GLN A 126 1.85 -9.55 -3.98
CA GLN A 126 1.23 -10.71 -3.35
C GLN A 126 0.56 -10.34 -2.03
N GLU A 127 1.15 -9.40 -1.29
CA GLU A 127 0.60 -8.84 -0.05
C GLU A 127 0.95 -7.36 0.04
N LEU A 128 -0.03 -6.57 0.38
CA LEU A 128 0.12 -5.21 0.86
C LEU A 128 -0.99 -5.01 1.86
N SER A 129 -0.64 -4.85 3.12
CA SER A 129 -1.61 -4.71 4.19
C SER A 129 -1.16 -3.72 5.25
N VAL A 130 -2.15 -3.06 5.87
CA VAL A 130 -1.96 -2.27 7.09
C VAL A 130 -3.12 -2.54 8.02
N ASN A 131 -2.82 -2.95 9.24
CA ASN A 131 -3.83 -3.24 10.25
C ASN A 131 -3.55 -2.42 11.51
N ALA A 132 -4.61 -1.89 12.09
CA ALA A 132 -4.56 -1.13 13.32
C ALA A 132 -5.41 -1.80 14.39
N VAL A 133 -4.92 -1.86 15.61
CA VAL A 133 -5.64 -2.41 16.77
C VAL A 133 -5.67 -1.37 17.89
N SER A 134 -6.86 -0.83 18.13
CA SER A 134 -7.05 0.15 19.20
C SER A 134 -7.12 -0.56 20.55
N LYS A 135 -6.23 -0.15 21.45
CA LYS A 135 -6.13 -0.60 22.83
C LYS A 135 -6.45 0.55 23.79
N PHE A 136 -6.45 0.28 25.10
CA PHE A 136 -6.61 1.35 26.07
C PHE A 136 -5.42 2.31 26.03
N GLY A 137 -5.69 3.56 25.67
CA GLY A 137 -4.70 4.63 25.62
C GLY A 137 -3.78 4.69 24.39
N HIS A 138 -3.86 3.74 23.45
CA HIS A 138 -3.05 3.75 22.23
C HIS A 138 -3.63 2.88 21.10
N THR A 139 -3.08 3.00 19.90
CA THR A 139 -3.40 2.13 18.77
C THR A 139 -2.11 1.61 18.16
N GLU A 140 -1.96 0.29 18.11
CA GLU A 140 -0.87 -0.36 17.40
C GLU A 140 -1.21 -0.48 15.93
N ILE A 141 -0.27 -0.11 15.06
CA ILE A 141 -0.40 -0.19 13.60
C ILE A 141 0.70 -1.11 13.09
N ALA A 142 0.36 -2.01 12.18
CA ALA A 142 1.32 -2.91 11.54
C ALA A 142 1.06 -2.94 10.04
N ALA A 143 2.12 -2.75 9.24
CA ALA A 143 2.08 -2.85 7.79
C ALA A 143 2.99 -3.97 7.29
N LYS A 144 2.58 -4.60 6.18
CA LYS A 144 3.35 -5.64 5.50
C LYS A 144 3.30 -5.44 4.00
N ASN A 145 4.40 -5.77 3.35
CA ASN A 145 4.50 -5.81 1.91
C ASN A 145 5.27 -7.07 1.47
N ASN A 146 4.75 -7.75 0.45
CA ASN A 146 5.37 -8.86 -0.23
C ASN A 146 5.14 -8.71 -1.73
N MET A 147 6.20 -8.45 -2.46
CA MET A 147 6.14 -8.33 -3.91
C MET A 147 7.24 -9.12 -4.59
N MET A 148 6.94 -9.61 -5.79
CA MET A 148 7.91 -10.17 -6.71
C MET A 148 8.26 -9.10 -7.73
N VAL A 149 9.52 -8.70 -7.79
CA VAL A 149 10.03 -7.74 -8.76
C VAL A 149 10.77 -8.49 -9.86
N ARG A 150 10.48 -8.14 -11.10
CA ARG A 150 11.15 -8.69 -12.30
C ARG A 150 11.78 -7.56 -13.09
N VAL A 151 13.03 -7.72 -13.43
CA VAL A 151 13.77 -6.84 -14.34
C VAL A 151 14.08 -7.61 -15.61
N THR A 152 13.69 -7.08 -16.76
CA THR A 152 14.08 -7.58 -18.07
C THR A 152 15.08 -6.62 -18.67
N ASN A 153 16.31 -7.06 -18.88
CA ASN A 153 17.38 -6.29 -19.49
C ASN A 153 17.31 -6.43 -21.02
N HIS A 154 17.35 -5.31 -21.74
CA HIS A 154 17.28 -5.30 -23.19
C HIS A 154 18.65 -5.21 -23.87
N SER A 155 19.73 -5.12 -23.08
CA SER A 155 21.11 -5.14 -23.59
C SER A 155 21.60 -6.55 -23.93
N ASP A 156 21.10 -7.57 -23.19
CA ASP A 156 21.54 -8.96 -23.29
C ASP A 156 20.41 -9.99 -23.13
N ASP A 157 19.15 -9.53 -23.14
CA ASP A 157 17.91 -10.32 -23.00
C ASP A 157 17.83 -11.13 -21.69
N SER A 158 18.63 -10.76 -20.68
CA SER A 158 18.60 -11.43 -19.39
C SER A 158 17.43 -10.93 -18.51
N THR A 159 17.01 -11.80 -17.60
CA THR A 159 15.98 -11.48 -16.62
C THR A 159 16.50 -11.70 -15.21
N VAL A 160 16.23 -10.74 -14.32
CA VAL A 160 16.46 -10.83 -12.88
C VAL A 160 15.11 -10.85 -12.19
N GLN A 161 14.97 -11.67 -11.16
CA GLN A 161 13.76 -11.74 -10.39
C GLN A 161 14.11 -11.84 -8.90
N GLU A 162 13.44 -11.01 -8.08
CA GLU A 162 13.67 -10.96 -6.64
C GLU A 162 12.36 -10.81 -5.89
N ARG A 163 12.29 -11.50 -4.77
CA ARG A 163 11.18 -11.36 -3.82
C ARG A 163 11.54 -10.34 -2.76
N VAL A 164 10.77 -9.28 -2.70
CA VAL A 164 10.96 -8.17 -1.76
C VAL A 164 9.92 -8.25 -0.65
N LEU A 165 10.40 -8.42 0.57
CA LEU A 165 9.60 -8.54 1.78
C LEU A 165 9.89 -7.36 2.71
N GLY A 166 8.86 -6.79 3.30
CA GLY A 166 8.99 -5.77 4.30
C GLY A 166 7.83 -5.73 5.27
N SER A 167 8.12 -5.22 6.44
CA SER A 167 7.14 -4.95 7.47
C SER A 167 7.54 -3.73 8.26
N GLY A 168 6.56 -3.09 8.87
CA GLY A 168 6.73 -1.97 9.79
C GLY A 168 5.65 -2.01 10.86
N SER A 169 5.91 -1.37 11.98
CA SER A 169 4.93 -1.15 13.04
C SER A 169 5.11 0.22 13.63
N ASP A 170 4.02 0.79 14.08
CA ASP A 170 3.97 2.06 14.81
C ASP A 170 2.96 1.97 15.95
N ASP A 171 3.10 2.87 16.92
CA ASP A 171 2.24 2.94 18.09
C ASP A 171 1.86 4.40 18.33
N VAL A 172 0.57 4.72 18.18
CA VAL A 172 0.09 6.09 18.25
C VAL A 172 -0.92 6.26 19.38
N PHE A 173 -0.85 7.40 20.07
CA PHE A 173 -1.80 7.73 21.13
C PHE A 173 -3.20 8.03 20.56
N TRP A 174 -3.27 8.83 19.51
CA TRP A 174 -4.49 9.09 18.73
C TRP A 174 -4.28 8.57 17.32
N PHE A 175 -5.12 7.67 16.86
CA PHE A 175 -5.06 7.13 15.52
C PHE A 175 -5.73 8.08 14.54
N ASP A 176 -4.99 8.46 13.50
CA ASP A 176 -5.51 9.01 12.26
C ASP A 176 -5.30 8.01 11.10
N SER A 177 -6.10 8.12 10.07
CA SER A 177 -5.90 7.33 8.83
C SER A 177 -4.56 7.65 8.15
N GLU A 178 -4.04 8.84 8.35
CA GLU A 178 -2.74 9.27 7.85
C GLU A 178 -1.59 8.46 8.46
N ASP A 179 -1.70 8.03 9.72
CA ASP A 179 -0.70 7.17 10.38
C ASP A 179 -0.56 5.83 9.64
N ALA A 180 -1.70 5.20 9.32
CA ALA A 180 -1.71 3.95 8.56
C ALA A 180 -1.19 4.14 7.13
N GLN A 181 -1.56 5.24 6.49
CA GLN A 181 -1.08 5.59 5.16
C GLN A 181 0.42 5.83 5.14
N GLN A 182 0.95 6.59 6.09
CA GLN A 182 2.38 6.86 6.20
C GLN A 182 3.16 5.57 6.44
N LEU A 183 2.71 4.69 7.34
CA LEU A 183 3.39 3.43 7.62
C LEU A 183 3.45 2.51 6.38
N VAL A 184 2.36 2.41 5.62
CA VAL A 184 2.34 1.61 4.39
C VAL A 184 3.32 2.16 3.35
N ASN A 185 3.39 3.48 3.21
CA ASN A 185 4.30 4.13 2.28
C ASN A 185 5.76 3.91 2.68
N ASP A 186 6.07 4.09 3.96
CA ASP A 186 7.41 3.85 4.51
C ASP A 186 7.88 2.41 4.24
N VAL A 187 6.98 1.43 4.39
CA VAL A 187 7.29 0.02 4.10
C VAL A 187 7.56 -0.20 2.62
N ILE A 188 6.76 0.39 1.73
CA ILE A 188 6.95 0.30 0.28
C ILE A 188 8.28 0.96 -0.11
N GLU A 189 8.53 2.19 0.34
CA GLU A 189 9.75 2.94 0.00
C GLU A 189 11.01 2.24 0.49
N LYS A 190 11.04 1.75 1.74
CA LYS A 190 12.16 0.99 2.29
C LYS A 190 12.43 -0.28 1.49
N ASN A 191 11.38 -0.98 1.04
CA ASN A 191 11.52 -2.18 0.23
C ASN A 191 12.09 -1.87 -1.15
N ILE A 192 11.62 -0.82 -1.81
CA ILE A 192 12.14 -0.39 -3.11
C ILE A 192 13.60 0.06 -2.95
N ALA A 193 13.91 0.84 -1.93
CA ALA A 193 15.27 1.29 -1.66
C ALA A 193 16.23 0.11 -1.42
N LYS A 194 15.77 -0.92 -0.68
CA LYS A 194 16.53 -2.16 -0.48
C LYS A 194 16.76 -2.88 -1.80
N PHE A 195 15.70 -3.13 -2.57
CA PHE A 195 15.83 -3.78 -3.89
C PHE A 195 16.87 -3.07 -4.77
N VAL A 196 16.81 -1.74 -4.87
CA VAL A 196 17.77 -0.97 -5.66
C VAL A 196 19.17 -1.01 -5.05
N ALA A 197 19.32 -1.09 -3.71
CA ALA A 197 20.61 -1.27 -3.05
C ALA A 197 21.22 -2.65 -3.30
N ASP A 198 20.40 -3.69 -3.40
CA ASP A 198 20.81 -5.07 -3.66
C ASP A 198 21.09 -5.33 -5.16
N THR A 199 20.87 -4.32 -6.02
CA THR A 199 21.20 -4.39 -7.46
C THR A 199 22.49 -3.64 -7.78
N LYS A 200 23.12 -4.01 -8.88
CA LYS A 200 24.25 -3.33 -9.53
C LYS A 200 23.97 -3.20 -11.02
N VAL A 201 24.63 -2.26 -11.68
CA VAL A 201 24.57 -2.11 -13.13
C VAL A 201 25.90 -2.54 -13.73
N GLU A 202 25.84 -3.50 -14.64
CA GLU A 202 26.99 -4.00 -15.42
C GLU A 202 26.58 -4.05 -16.89
N ASP A 203 27.37 -3.46 -17.78
CA ASP A 203 27.13 -3.45 -19.22
C ASP A 203 25.70 -3.03 -19.63
N ARG A 204 25.18 -1.99 -18.97
CA ARG A 204 23.80 -1.49 -19.11
C ARG A 204 22.71 -2.51 -18.74
N ALA A 205 23.06 -3.54 -18.00
CA ALA A 205 22.13 -4.52 -17.44
C ALA A 205 22.08 -4.40 -15.91
N ILE A 206 20.89 -4.60 -15.35
CA ILE A 206 20.67 -4.66 -13.90
C ILE A 206 20.91 -6.11 -13.45
N ARG A 207 21.75 -6.28 -12.42
CA ARG A 207 22.11 -7.56 -11.81
C ARG A 207 21.85 -7.52 -10.31
N LEU A 208 21.62 -8.66 -9.69
CA LEU A 208 21.71 -8.79 -8.24
C LEU A 208 23.19 -8.81 -7.81
N ARG A 209 23.45 -8.31 -6.61
CA ARG A 209 24.77 -8.34 -5.97
C ARG A 209 25.08 -9.70 -5.37
#